data_5b76d715b79dce759f08561db047e9cc
#
_entry.id   5b76d715b79dce759f08561db047e9cc
#
_cell.length_a   1.000
_cell.length_b   1.000
_cell.length_c   1.000
_cell.angle_alpha   90.00
_cell.angle_beta   90.00
_cell.angle_gamma   90.00
#
_symmetry.space_group_name_H-M   'P 1'
#
loop_
_entity.id
_entity.type
_entity.pdbx_description
1 polymer ?
#
loop_
_entity_poly.entity_id
_entity_poly.type
_entity_poly.pdbx_seq_one_letter_code
_entity_poly.pdbx_strand_id
1 'polypeptide(L)'
;MARFRLSSLLAFLCVLENAVALPQGYSGEPNFNLKPLLTDPIRKWSLNTTVSFPSSSAFNASTERWTIADPPTYVAAIRPGTEEDIGKVINLAKTKRFPFLTRGGGHGYAASLGEFQLGLSLDLSQWEYLEIDKKAQTLTVGPGITFAEIFDPLFNDGFYIQTGSCSCPSMIGVTLGGGIGRLMGKYGLLMDALQSVRMVGADGKVMTVSATSHPDLWWGIRGAGANFGVITSATYKIHPLVNSGNVFVADFYLPPERSREYFNMVEANYSNMPANLAQVMVGIWNRTTSSVQLVGNWVYYGTEKEARKVLAPVFNLNATSSTRIVQWNKLVSSSGFDEFICQPNQPRSLFSLNQKIYSADGYQAGFKKIEKYLYDHPGGRDTTLVIENFPNQAVVAVPDDSTAFPWRDFKGFIQVNFAWMAGDEATARASNKLGEELRNQFAATSGYSEKTVFVNYARGDESIENIYGKRKLPRLAQLKKKYDPSNLFAYNHPLPMHYH
;
A
#
# COMPACT_ATOMS: atom_id res chain seq x y z
N MET A 1 36.47 51.38 -40.79
CA MET A 1 37.42 50.24 -40.69
C MET A 1 37.59 49.92 -39.23
N ALA A 2 37.03 48.83 -38.74
CA ALA A 2 37.47 48.07 -37.56
C ALA A 2 36.48 46.94 -37.34
N ARG A 3 36.87 45.72 -37.61
CA ARG A 3 36.11 44.49 -37.37
C ARG A 3 36.22 44.12 -35.89
N PHE A 4 35.11 44.00 -35.18
CA PHE A 4 35.04 43.32 -33.89
C PHE A 4 34.45 41.91 -34.08
N ARG A 5 35.25 40.91 -33.73
CA ARG A 5 34.81 39.50 -33.64
C ARG A 5 34.14 39.30 -32.29
N LEU A 6 32.91 38.84 -32.30
CA LEU A 6 32.21 38.29 -31.12
C LEU A 6 32.60 36.82 -30.98
N SER A 7 33.29 36.48 -29.90
CA SER A 7 33.52 35.10 -29.47
C SER A 7 32.39 34.71 -28.53
N SER A 8 31.49 33.84 -28.96
CA SER A 8 30.45 33.25 -28.11
C SER A 8 31.04 32.12 -27.28
N LEU A 9 31.14 32.31 -25.97
CA LEU A 9 31.33 31.24 -24.99
C LEU A 9 29.99 30.54 -24.81
N LEU A 10 29.84 29.33 -25.35
CA LEU A 10 28.83 28.39 -24.92
C LEU A 10 29.30 27.73 -23.61
N ALA A 11 28.72 28.11 -22.51
CA ALA A 11 28.78 27.35 -21.27
C ALA A 11 27.82 26.17 -21.38
N PHE A 12 28.33 24.97 -21.54
CA PHE A 12 27.60 23.72 -21.37
C PHE A 12 27.31 23.54 -19.87
N LEU A 13 26.10 23.80 -19.44
CA LEU A 13 25.60 23.28 -18.18
C LEU A 13 25.34 21.77 -18.37
N CYS A 14 26.25 20.95 -17.85
CA CYS A 14 25.95 19.54 -17.59
C CYS A 14 24.92 19.47 -16.45
N VAL A 15 23.65 19.38 -16.78
CA VAL A 15 22.63 18.85 -15.88
C VAL A 15 22.88 17.36 -15.82
N LEU A 16 23.51 16.89 -14.75
CA LEU A 16 23.53 15.46 -14.41
C LEU A 16 22.10 15.06 -14.04
N GLU A 17 21.35 14.62 -15.03
CA GLU A 17 20.16 13.81 -14.79
C GLU A 17 20.63 12.54 -14.09
N ASN A 18 20.24 12.38 -12.83
CA ASN A 18 20.28 11.09 -12.13
C ASN A 18 19.26 10.16 -12.79
N ALA A 19 19.57 9.64 -13.94
CA ALA A 19 18.88 8.53 -14.52
C ALA A 19 19.06 7.35 -13.55
N VAL A 20 17.96 6.95 -12.88
CA VAL A 20 17.87 5.66 -12.21
C VAL A 20 18.28 4.63 -13.25
N ALA A 21 19.43 4.00 -13.05
CA ALA A 21 19.93 2.98 -13.96
C ALA A 21 18.89 1.85 -13.98
N LEU A 22 18.18 1.71 -15.08
CA LEU A 22 17.38 0.52 -15.39
C LEU A 22 18.26 -0.72 -15.15
N PRO A 23 17.70 -1.84 -14.67
CA PRO A 23 18.47 -3.06 -14.45
C PRO A 23 19.21 -3.39 -15.74
N GLN A 24 20.53 -3.27 -15.75
CA GLN A 24 21.34 -3.68 -16.90
C GLN A 24 21.18 -5.19 -17.07
N GLY A 25 20.36 -5.61 -18.01
CA GLY A 25 20.16 -7.03 -18.31
C GLY A 25 18.96 -7.37 -19.19
N TYR A 26 18.01 -6.48 -19.40
CA TYR A 26 16.84 -6.76 -20.24
C TYR A 26 16.84 -5.97 -21.57
N SER A 27 17.97 -5.88 -22.23
CA SER A 27 18.08 -5.36 -23.61
C SER A 27 17.92 -6.50 -24.64
N GLY A 28 16.87 -7.30 -24.49
CA GLY A 28 16.45 -8.29 -25.49
C GLY A 28 15.17 -7.81 -26.14
N GLU A 29 15.03 -7.98 -27.44
CA GLU A 29 13.80 -7.67 -28.16
C GLU A 29 12.54 -8.20 -27.43
N PRO A 30 11.41 -7.46 -27.36
CA PRO A 30 10.26 -7.79 -26.51
C PRO A 30 9.37 -8.91 -27.08
N ASN A 31 9.94 -10.00 -27.55
CA ASN A 31 9.24 -11.16 -28.08
C ASN A 31 9.58 -12.45 -27.34
N PHE A 32 9.41 -12.42 -25.98
CA PHE A 32 9.49 -13.68 -25.24
C PHE A 32 8.24 -14.51 -25.52
N ASN A 33 8.37 -15.50 -26.41
CA ASN A 33 7.36 -16.53 -26.51
C ASN A 33 7.54 -17.50 -25.33
N LEU A 34 6.86 -17.21 -24.21
CA LEU A 34 6.92 -18.06 -23.01
C LEU A 34 6.12 -19.36 -23.19
N LYS A 35 5.26 -19.48 -24.20
CA LYS A 35 4.41 -20.66 -24.38
C LYS A 35 5.20 -21.96 -24.51
N PRO A 36 6.18 -22.12 -25.40
CA PRO A 36 6.96 -23.36 -25.48
C PRO A 36 7.71 -23.67 -24.17
N LEU A 37 8.17 -22.63 -23.46
CA LEU A 37 8.91 -22.82 -22.21
C LEU A 37 8.01 -23.32 -21.07
N LEU A 38 6.78 -22.82 -20.98
CA LEU A 38 5.86 -23.13 -19.87
C LEU A 38 5.04 -24.39 -20.15
N THR A 39 4.79 -24.75 -21.43
CA THR A 39 4.04 -25.97 -21.79
C THR A 39 4.91 -27.19 -22.07
N ASP A 40 6.24 -27.06 -21.97
CA ASP A 40 7.16 -28.18 -22.13
C ASP A 40 6.92 -29.25 -21.06
N PRO A 41 6.58 -30.53 -21.40
CA PRO A 41 6.34 -31.60 -20.45
C PRO A 41 7.50 -31.85 -19.50
N ILE A 42 8.72 -31.48 -19.87
CA ILE A 42 9.91 -31.62 -19.00
C ILE A 42 9.80 -30.80 -17.71
N ARG A 43 8.93 -29.82 -17.68
CA ARG A 43 8.69 -28.97 -16.48
C ARG A 43 8.06 -29.77 -15.34
N LYS A 44 7.26 -30.80 -15.67
CA LYS A 44 6.58 -31.63 -14.67
C LYS A 44 5.89 -30.78 -13.61
N TRP A 45 5.05 -29.86 -14.06
CA TRP A 45 4.23 -29.06 -13.15
C TRP A 45 3.36 -29.97 -12.29
N SER A 46 3.08 -29.60 -11.05
CA SER A 46 2.11 -30.31 -10.21
C SER A 46 0.71 -30.27 -10.85
N LEU A 47 -0.15 -31.21 -10.47
CA LEU A 47 -1.50 -31.33 -11.04
C LEU A 47 -2.36 -30.06 -10.84
N ASN A 48 -2.10 -29.30 -9.78
CA ASN A 48 -2.84 -28.09 -9.46
C ASN A 48 -2.21 -26.82 -10.06
N THR A 49 -1.08 -26.94 -10.77
CA THR A 49 -0.47 -25.82 -11.47
C THR A 49 -1.15 -25.60 -12.80
N THR A 50 -1.59 -24.37 -13.03
CA THR A 50 -2.21 -23.99 -14.31
C THR A 50 -1.40 -22.91 -14.99
N VAL A 51 -1.27 -23.03 -16.33
CA VAL A 51 -0.63 -22.05 -17.20
C VAL A 51 -1.67 -21.50 -18.14
N SER A 52 -1.76 -20.19 -18.28
CA SER A 52 -2.73 -19.51 -19.16
C SER A 52 -2.06 -18.45 -20.01
N PHE A 53 -2.70 -18.15 -21.14
CA PHE A 53 -2.20 -17.20 -22.14
C PHE A 53 -3.27 -16.19 -22.50
N PRO A 54 -2.91 -15.04 -23.10
CA PRO A 54 -3.85 -14.00 -23.52
C PRO A 54 -5.07 -14.57 -24.26
N SER A 55 -6.21 -13.90 -24.11
CA SER A 55 -7.51 -14.28 -24.66
C SER A 55 -8.24 -15.42 -23.92
N SER A 56 -7.70 -15.97 -22.84
CA SER A 56 -8.43 -16.91 -21.99
C SER A 56 -8.97 -16.24 -20.73
N SER A 57 -10.12 -16.71 -20.21
CA SER A 57 -10.70 -16.22 -18.95
C SER A 57 -9.76 -16.42 -17.76
N ALA A 58 -9.04 -17.55 -17.74
CA ALA A 58 -8.05 -17.85 -16.70
C ALA A 58 -6.87 -16.86 -16.70
N PHE A 59 -6.42 -16.44 -17.89
CA PHE A 59 -5.39 -15.41 -17.99
C PHE A 59 -5.90 -14.05 -17.49
N ASN A 60 -7.10 -13.64 -17.91
CA ASN A 60 -7.70 -12.38 -17.46
C ASN A 60 -7.82 -12.35 -15.92
N ALA A 61 -8.32 -13.42 -15.31
CA ALA A 61 -8.41 -13.54 -13.86
C ALA A 61 -7.05 -13.49 -13.14
N SER A 62 -5.99 -14.09 -13.76
CA SER A 62 -4.63 -14.09 -13.20
C SER A 62 -3.86 -12.78 -13.39
N THR A 63 -4.38 -11.86 -14.20
CA THR A 63 -3.75 -10.56 -14.51
C THR A 63 -4.62 -9.38 -14.12
N GLU A 64 -5.80 -9.64 -13.54
CA GLU A 64 -6.70 -8.61 -13.04
C GLU A 64 -6.02 -7.73 -11.96
N ARG A 65 -6.31 -6.43 -11.98
CA ARG A 65 -5.74 -5.46 -11.05
C ARG A 65 -6.79 -4.48 -10.54
N TRP A 66 -6.50 -3.92 -9.38
CA TRP A 66 -7.30 -2.85 -8.79
C TRP A 66 -7.32 -1.60 -9.67
N THR A 67 -6.17 -1.19 -10.22
CA THR A 67 -6.09 -0.06 -11.15
C THR A 67 -5.56 -0.46 -12.51
N ILE A 68 -6.11 0.17 -13.54
CA ILE A 68 -5.64 0.08 -14.93
C ILE A 68 -4.88 1.34 -15.38
N ALA A 69 -4.54 2.25 -14.47
CA ALA A 69 -3.59 3.31 -14.75
C ALA A 69 -2.16 2.73 -14.68
N ASP A 70 -1.35 3.05 -15.68
CA ASP A 70 0.04 2.55 -15.82
C ASP A 70 0.15 1.02 -15.58
N PRO A 71 -0.59 0.16 -16.31
CA PRO A 71 -0.66 -1.25 -16.01
C PRO A 71 0.59 -2.00 -16.51
N PRO A 72 1.07 -3.00 -15.76
CA PRO A 72 2.01 -3.97 -16.30
C PRO A 72 1.35 -4.79 -17.39
N THR A 73 2.14 -5.32 -18.34
CA THR A 73 1.64 -6.22 -19.40
C THR A 73 2.24 -7.61 -19.28
N TYR A 74 1.45 -8.61 -19.69
CA TYR A 74 1.81 -10.01 -19.54
C TYR A 74 1.61 -10.78 -20.85
N VAL A 75 2.50 -11.75 -21.11
CA VAL A 75 2.39 -12.70 -22.24
C VAL A 75 1.97 -14.09 -21.79
N ALA A 76 2.02 -14.37 -20.49
CA ALA A 76 1.55 -15.61 -19.88
C ALA A 76 1.23 -15.36 -18.39
N ALA A 77 0.44 -16.25 -17.81
CA ALA A 77 0.23 -16.33 -16.37
C ALA A 77 0.39 -17.77 -15.91
N ILE A 78 0.91 -17.96 -14.70
CA ILE A 78 1.01 -19.26 -14.04
C ILE A 78 0.45 -19.14 -12.62
N ARG A 79 -0.43 -20.09 -12.26
CA ARG A 79 -0.92 -20.32 -10.89
C ARG A 79 -0.24 -21.58 -10.38
N PRO A 80 0.82 -21.46 -9.55
CA PRO A 80 1.56 -22.61 -9.07
C PRO A 80 0.75 -23.38 -8.02
N GLY A 81 0.76 -24.71 -8.12
CA GLY A 81 0.10 -25.57 -7.15
C GLY A 81 0.99 -25.90 -5.94
N THR A 82 2.30 -25.71 -6.06
CA THR A 82 3.28 -26.03 -5.01
C THR A 82 4.40 -25.00 -4.94
N GLU A 83 5.12 -24.95 -3.80
CA GLU A 83 6.33 -24.13 -3.65
C GLU A 83 7.45 -24.59 -4.60
N GLU A 84 7.51 -25.89 -4.92
CA GLU A 84 8.44 -26.41 -5.91
C GLU A 84 8.19 -25.79 -7.29
N ASP A 85 6.92 -25.63 -7.69
CA ASP A 85 6.59 -25.01 -8.96
C ASP A 85 6.93 -23.52 -8.99
N ILE A 86 6.80 -22.82 -7.86
CA ILE A 86 7.31 -21.44 -7.72
C ILE A 86 8.84 -21.43 -7.94
N GLY A 87 9.56 -22.36 -7.31
CA GLY A 87 11.00 -22.52 -7.49
C GLY A 87 11.40 -22.79 -8.94
N LYS A 88 10.65 -23.65 -9.64
CA LYS A 88 10.85 -23.90 -11.09
C LYS A 88 10.65 -22.62 -11.92
N VAL A 89 9.62 -21.81 -11.63
CA VAL A 89 9.39 -20.54 -12.30
C VAL A 89 10.55 -19.58 -12.10
N ILE A 90 11.00 -19.39 -10.86
CA ILE A 90 12.13 -18.51 -10.51
C ILE A 90 13.41 -18.93 -11.24
N ASN A 91 13.74 -20.23 -11.21
CA ASN A 91 14.91 -20.78 -11.90
C ASN A 91 14.81 -20.64 -13.43
N LEU A 92 13.61 -20.81 -13.99
CA LEU A 92 13.36 -20.61 -15.40
C LEU A 92 13.51 -19.15 -15.80
N ALA A 93 12.93 -18.22 -15.03
CA ALA A 93 13.07 -16.78 -15.24
C ALA A 93 14.53 -16.34 -15.18
N LYS A 94 15.27 -16.81 -14.18
CA LYS A 94 16.71 -16.55 -14.03
C LYS A 94 17.53 -17.07 -15.23
N THR A 95 17.29 -18.30 -15.66
CA THR A 95 18.06 -18.97 -16.73
C THR A 95 17.73 -18.39 -18.11
N LYS A 96 16.46 -18.08 -18.36
CA LYS A 96 15.96 -17.60 -19.65
C LYS A 96 15.84 -16.09 -19.71
N ARG A 97 16.10 -15.38 -18.60
CA ARG A 97 16.13 -13.92 -18.49
C ARG A 97 14.82 -13.24 -18.90
N PHE A 98 13.68 -13.79 -18.47
CA PHE A 98 12.40 -13.11 -18.65
C PHE A 98 11.89 -12.55 -17.32
N PRO A 99 11.17 -11.40 -17.33
CA PRO A 99 10.63 -10.81 -16.11
C PRO A 99 9.39 -11.55 -15.63
N PHE A 100 9.19 -11.58 -14.31
CA PHE A 100 7.93 -12.02 -13.70
C PHE A 100 7.52 -11.08 -12.58
N LEU A 101 6.21 -10.98 -12.35
CA LEU A 101 5.64 -10.22 -11.26
C LEU A 101 4.73 -11.13 -10.42
N THR A 102 4.96 -11.17 -9.11
CA THR A 102 4.14 -11.96 -8.18
C THR A 102 2.87 -11.19 -7.84
N ARG A 103 1.73 -11.89 -7.88
CA ARG A 103 0.41 -11.35 -7.54
C ARG A 103 -0.21 -12.14 -6.38
N GLY A 104 -0.60 -11.47 -5.30
CA GLY A 104 -1.57 -11.95 -4.31
C GLY A 104 -2.96 -11.41 -4.65
N GLY A 105 -3.46 -10.42 -3.92
CA GLY A 105 -4.77 -9.78 -4.19
C GLY A 105 -4.82 -8.82 -5.37
N GLY A 106 -3.72 -8.51 -6.05
CA GLY A 106 -3.71 -7.62 -7.22
C GLY A 106 -3.95 -6.13 -6.93
N HIS A 107 -3.81 -5.69 -5.68
CA HIS A 107 -4.14 -4.33 -5.23
C HIS A 107 -2.99 -3.30 -5.39
N GLY A 108 -1.82 -3.70 -5.85
CA GLY A 108 -0.70 -2.79 -6.08
C GLY A 108 -1.04 -1.75 -7.16
N TYR A 109 -0.72 -0.48 -6.92
CA TYR A 109 -1.06 0.63 -7.79
C TYR A 109 0.12 1.56 -8.12
N ALA A 110 1.33 1.14 -7.76
CA ALA A 110 2.52 1.91 -8.11
C ALA A 110 2.63 2.08 -9.63
N ALA A 111 2.79 3.31 -10.10
CA ALA A 111 2.96 3.62 -11.53
C ALA A 111 4.24 2.98 -12.09
N SER A 112 5.26 2.75 -11.24
CA SER A 112 6.47 2.01 -11.61
C SER A 112 6.20 0.57 -12.06
N LEU A 113 5.04 -0.01 -11.73
CA LEU A 113 4.63 -1.31 -12.26
C LEU A 113 4.37 -1.27 -13.77
N GLY A 114 4.09 -0.10 -14.34
CA GLY A 114 3.98 0.12 -15.79
C GLY A 114 5.31 -0.10 -16.54
N GLU A 115 6.44 -0.12 -15.87
CA GLU A 115 7.74 -0.48 -16.46
C GLU A 115 7.84 -1.99 -16.73
N PHE A 116 7.00 -2.81 -16.09
CA PHE A 116 6.94 -4.24 -16.31
C PHE A 116 6.15 -4.55 -17.57
N GLN A 117 6.84 -4.93 -18.63
CA GLN A 117 6.24 -5.18 -19.93
C GLN A 117 6.52 -6.60 -20.43
N LEU A 118 5.48 -7.24 -20.99
CA LEU A 118 5.55 -8.53 -21.70
C LEU A 118 6.14 -9.68 -20.84
N GLY A 119 5.91 -9.66 -19.54
CA GLY A 119 6.44 -10.65 -18.61
C GLY A 119 5.45 -11.76 -18.25
N LEU A 120 5.79 -12.51 -17.20
CA LEU A 120 4.97 -13.57 -16.62
C LEU A 120 4.24 -13.07 -15.36
N SER A 121 2.92 -13.27 -15.27
CA SER A 121 2.20 -13.16 -14.00
C SER A 121 2.38 -14.44 -13.19
N LEU A 122 2.99 -14.37 -12.01
CA LEU A 122 3.05 -15.45 -11.02
C LEU A 122 1.91 -15.22 -10.01
N ASP A 123 0.77 -15.85 -10.27
CA ASP A 123 -0.48 -15.61 -9.54
C ASP A 123 -0.65 -16.59 -8.37
N LEU A 124 -0.62 -16.07 -7.16
CA LEU A 124 -0.78 -16.82 -5.91
C LEU A 124 -2.17 -16.64 -5.29
N SER A 125 -3.13 -16.07 -6.02
CA SER A 125 -4.48 -15.80 -5.49
C SER A 125 -5.24 -17.06 -5.04
N GLN A 126 -4.86 -18.25 -5.54
CA GLN A 126 -5.48 -19.53 -5.11
C GLN A 126 -4.93 -20.09 -3.79
N TRP A 127 -3.91 -19.45 -3.21
CA TRP A 127 -3.35 -19.90 -1.92
C TRP A 127 -4.12 -19.27 -0.77
N GLU A 128 -5.39 -19.68 -0.62
CA GLU A 128 -6.39 -19.10 0.28
C GLU A 128 -6.55 -19.89 1.61
N TYR A 129 -5.50 -20.53 2.09
CA TYR A 129 -5.62 -21.20 3.38
C TYR A 129 -5.48 -20.24 4.56
N LEU A 130 -6.24 -20.55 5.62
CA LEU A 130 -6.28 -19.80 6.87
C LEU A 130 -6.33 -20.80 8.03
N GLU A 131 -5.44 -20.64 9.01
CA GLU A 131 -5.39 -21.46 10.21
C GLU A 131 -5.27 -20.59 11.46
N ILE A 132 -6.13 -20.81 12.46
CA ILE A 132 -6.10 -20.11 13.75
C ILE A 132 -5.72 -21.12 14.83
N ASP A 133 -4.57 -20.90 15.46
CA ASP A 133 -4.19 -21.62 16.68
C ASP A 133 -4.57 -20.76 17.91
N LYS A 134 -5.70 -21.12 18.53
CA LYS A 134 -6.22 -20.41 19.72
C LYS A 134 -5.30 -20.51 20.93
N LYS A 135 -4.56 -21.61 21.07
CA LYS A 135 -3.65 -21.83 22.20
C LYS A 135 -2.37 -20.99 22.05
N ALA A 136 -1.81 -20.97 20.85
CA ALA A 136 -0.65 -20.15 20.53
C ALA A 136 -1.03 -18.68 20.28
N GLN A 137 -2.32 -18.38 20.10
CA GLN A 137 -2.83 -17.08 19.66
C GLN A 137 -2.17 -16.59 18.38
N THR A 138 -2.21 -17.46 17.36
CA THR A 138 -1.63 -17.15 16.05
C THR A 138 -2.62 -17.39 14.92
N LEU A 139 -2.43 -16.62 13.86
CA LEU A 139 -3.09 -16.75 12.59
C LEU A 139 -2.05 -17.05 11.51
N THR A 140 -2.18 -18.13 10.77
CA THR A 140 -1.36 -18.43 9.59
C THR A 140 -2.21 -18.33 8.34
N VAL A 141 -1.74 -17.57 7.35
CA VAL A 141 -2.46 -17.36 6.09
C VAL A 141 -1.58 -17.56 4.86
N GLY A 142 -2.22 -17.92 3.75
CA GLY A 142 -1.64 -17.92 2.42
C GLY A 142 -1.69 -16.56 1.73
N PRO A 143 -0.92 -16.34 0.65
CA PRO A 143 -0.82 -15.06 -0.04
C PRO A 143 -2.09 -14.63 -0.79
N GLY A 144 -3.04 -15.54 -1.05
CA GLY A 144 -4.35 -15.24 -1.62
C GLY A 144 -5.30 -14.58 -0.63
N ILE A 145 -5.13 -14.82 0.68
CA ILE A 145 -6.04 -14.30 1.72
C ILE A 145 -6.04 -12.77 1.75
N THR A 146 -7.22 -12.20 1.64
CA THR A 146 -7.50 -10.77 1.84
C THR A 146 -7.97 -10.49 3.27
N PHE A 147 -8.11 -9.21 3.65
CA PHE A 147 -8.65 -8.90 4.98
C PHE A 147 -10.12 -9.33 5.14
N ALA A 148 -10.92 -9.36 4.06
CA ALA A 148 -12.31 -9.81 4.12
C ALA A 148 -12.45 -11.22 4.72
N GLU A 149 -11.53 -12.12 4.35
CA GLU A 149 -11.61 -13.53 4.70
C GLU A 149 -11.18 -13.83 6.14
N ILE A 150 -10.44 -12.92 6.80
CA ILE A 150 -10.00 -13.12 8.19
C ILE A 150 -10.98 -12.58 9.23
N PHE A 151 -11.88 -11.65 8.86
CA PHE A 151 -12.70 -10.94 9.83
C PHE A 151 -13.64 -11.88 10.62
N ASP A 152 -14.50 -12.62 9.95
CA ASP A 152 -15.46 -13.49 10.61
C ASP A 152 -14.78 -14.68 11.34
N PRO A 153 -13.79 -15.40 10.77
CA PRO A 153 -13.09 -16.46 11.48
C PRO A 153 -12.43 -15.99 12.78
N LEU A 154 -11.68 -14.90 12.75
CA LEU A 154 -11.03 -14.36 13.94
C LEU A 154 -12.05 -13.93 15.01
N PHE A 155 -13.09 -13.19 14.60
CA PHE A 155 -14.11 -12.72 15.53
C PHE A 155 -14.84 -13.87 16.22
N ASN A 156 -15.25 -14.89 15.46
CA ASN A 156 -15.95 -16.06 15.98
C ASN A 156 -15.10 -16.86 16.97
N ASP A 157 -13.77 -16.83 16.80
CA ASP A 157 -12.83 -17.46 17.70
C ASP A 157 -12.42 -16.59 18.90
N GLY A 158 -12.94 -15.35 18.99
CA GLY A 158 -12.70 -14.44 20.10
C GLY A 158 -11.43 -13.59 19.93
N PHE A 159 -10.94 -13.42 18.72
CA PHE A 159 -9.72 -12.67 18.41
C PHE A 159 -9.94 -11.55 17.40
N TYR A 160 -8.94 -10.68 17.32
CA TYR A 160 -8.80 -9.67 16.29
C TYR A 160 -7.31 -9.39 16.01
N ILE A 161 -7.02 -8.63 14.95
CA ILE A 161 -5.67 -8.22 14.54
C ILE A 161 -5.71 -6.82 13.93
N GLN A 162 -4.54 -6.16 13.81
CA GLN A 162 -4.40 -4.92 13.07
C GLN A 162 -4.73 -5.17 11.58
N THR A 163 -5.64 -4.39 11.03
CA THR A 163 -6.03 -4.45 9.62
C THR A 163 -6.06 -3.06 9.02
N GLY A 164 -5.93 -2.95 7.71
CA GLY A 164 -6.20 -1.71 6.99
C GLY A 164 -7.65 -1.22 7.11
N SER A 165 -7.93 -0.11 6.45
CA SER A 165 -9.28 0.52 6.45
C SER A 165 -10.19 -0.01 5.34
N CYS A 166 -9.72 -0.92 4.47
CA CYS A 166 -10.50 -1.63 3.45
C CYS A 166 -10.20 -3.13 3.46
N SER A 167 -11.13 -3.93 2.93
CA SER A 167 -11.14 -5.39 3.08
C SER A 167 -10.43 -6.15 1.94
N CYS A 168 -10.33 -5.57 0.76
CA CYS A 168 -9.88 -6.24 -0.47
C CYS A 168 -8.35 -6.44 -0.65
N PRO A 169 -7.44 -5.71 0.01
CA PRO A 169 -6.02 -6.01 -0.12
C PRO A 169 -5.63 -7.35 0.50
N SER A 170 -4.70 -8.06 -0.14
CA SER A 170 -4.09 -9.26 0.43
C SER A 170 -3.31 -8.92 1.70
N MET A 171 -3.54 -9.71 2.77
CA MET A 171 -2.92 -9.51 4.08
C MET A 171 -1.39 -9.56 4.00
N ILE A 172 -0.81 -10.54 3.29
CA ILE A 172 0.64 -10.66 3.12
C ILE A 172 1.19 -9.46 2.34
N GLY A 173 0.55 -9.08 1.22
CA GLY A 173 1.00 -7.94 0.42
C GLY A 173 1.10 -6.64 1.24
N VAL A 174 0.10 -6.38 2.09
CA VAL A 174 0.10 -5.22 2.99
C VAL A 174 1.20 -5.32 4.05
N THR A 175 1.43 -6.51 4.61
CA THR A 175 2.44 -6.75 5.65
C THR A 175 3.86 -6.45 5.19
N LEU A 176 4.19 -6.80 3.93
CA LEU A 176 5.56 -6.67 3.40
C LEU A 176 6.08 -5.22 3.38
N GLY A 177 5.18 -4.24 3.30
CA GLY A 177 5.53 -2.83 3.41
C GLY A 177 5.34 -2.23 4.80
N GLY A 178 4.69 -2.96 5.72
CA GLY A 178 4.43 -2.47 7.09
C GLY A 178 3.04 -2.79 7.59
N GLY A 179 2.01 -2.35 6.88
CA GLY A 179 0.59 -2.55 7.24
C GLY A 179 0.12 -1.60 8.35
N ILE A 180 -0.48 -0.50 7.93
CA ILE A 180 -1.08 0.51 8.80
C ILE A 180 -2.55 0.21 9.04
N GLY A 181 -3.10 0.72 10.14
CA GLY A 181 -4.52 0.57 10.42
C GLY A 181 -4.94 1.12 11.78
N ARG A 182 -6.24 1.04 12.04
CA ARG A 182 -6.91 1.69 13.18
C ARG A 182 -6.43 1.18 14.55
N LEU A 183 -5.90 -0.05 14.65
CA LEU A 183 -5.40 -0.65 15.89
C LEU A 183 -3.90 -0.46 16.12
N MET A 184 -3.19 0.25 15.23
CA MET A 184 -1.74 0.37 15.32
C MET A 184 -1.26 1.12 16.57
N GLY A 185 -2.09 1.97 17.17
CA GLY A 185 -1.79 2.62 18.44
C GLY A 185 -1.67 1.65 19.61
N LYS A 186 -2.40 0.52 19.56
CA LYS A 186 -2.40 -0.52 20.59
C LYS A 186 -1.39 -1.63 20.32
N TYR A 187 -1.18 -2.01 19.08
CA TYR A 187 -0.47 -3.24 18.72
C TYR A 187 0.65 -3.06 17.71
N GLY A 188 0.93 -1.83 17.26
CA GLY A 188 1.92 -1.55 16.23
C GLY A 188 1.39 -1.80 14.81
N LEU A 189 2.31 -1.80 13.85
CA LEU A 189 2.01 -2.12 12.46
C LEU A 189 1.64 -3.61 12.31
N LEU A 190 0.97 -3.98 11.22
CA LEU A 190 0.65 -5.39 10.96
C LEU A 190 1.91 -6.27 10.90
N MET A 191 3.01 -5.74 10.34
CA MET A 191 4.31 -6.44 10.32
C MET A 191 4.92 -6.64 11.72
N ASP A 192 4.50 -5.86 12.74
CA ASP A 192 4.96 -6.03 14.11
C ASP A 192 4.26 -7.23 14.79
N ALA A 193 3.11 -7.65 14.26
CA ALA A 193 2.44 -8.89 14.65
C ALA A 193 3.04 -10.14 13.98
N LEU A 194 3.85 -9.97 12.90
CA LEU A 194 4.44 -11.08 12.15
C LEU A 194 5.42 -11.86 13.05
N GLN A 195 5.30 -13.20 13.04
CA GLN A 195 6.18 -14.11 13.79
C GLN A 195 7.12 -14.89 12.88
N SER A 196 6.66 -15.28 11.71
CA SER A 196 7.47 -15.98 10.70
C SER A 196 6.83 -15.87 9.33
N VAL A 197 7.63 -16.07 8.29
CA VAL A 197 7.15 -16.31 6.93
C VAL A 197 7.82 -17.55 6.37
N ARG A 198 7.12 -18.24 5.48
CA ARG A 198 7.67 -19.23 4.59
C ARG A 198 7.74 -18.62 3.19
N MET A 199 8.84 -18.81 2.48
CA MET A 199 9.05 -18.13 1.19
C MET A 199 9.94 -18.95 0.26
N VAL A 200 9.86 -18.64 -1.03
CA VAL A 200 10.78 -19.13 -2.06
C VAL A 200 11.73 -18.00 -2.45
N GLY A 201 13.03 -18.21 -2.26
CA GLY A 201 14.08 -17.22 -2.55
C GLY A 201 14.45 -17.15 -4.04
N ALA A 202 15.33 -16.20 -4.38
CA ALA A 202 15.84 -16.02 -5.76
C ALA A 202 16.69 -17.19 -6.27
N ASP A 203 17.06 -18.13 -5.40
CA ASP A 203 17.71 -19.40 -5.76
C ASP A 203 16.69 -20.52 -6.05
N GLY A 204 15.39 -20.22 -5.97
CA GLY A 204 14.30 -21.18 -6.16
C GLY A 204 14.09 -22.13 -4.98
N LYS A 205 14.76 -21.93 -3.84
CA LYS A 205 14.63 -22.77 -2.65
C LYS A 205 13.66 -22.21 -1.64
N VAL A 206 12.98 -23.10 -0.96
CA VAL A 206 12.07 -22.79 0.13
C VAL A 206 12.86 -22.53 1.41
N MET A 207 12.50 -21.49 2.15
CA MET A 207 13.07 -21.17 3.45
C MET A 207 12.00 -20.65 4.41
N THR A 208 12.23 -20.84 5.71
CA THR A 208 11.47 -20.19 6.78
C THR A 208 12.30 -19.03 7.33
N VAL A 209 11.69 -17.84 7.43
CA VAL A 209 12.36 -16.63 7.92
C VAL A 209 11.64 -16.15 9.16
N SER A 210 12.40 -15.93 10.24
CA SER A 210 11.90 -15.48 11.53
C SER A 210 13.02 -14.78 12.31
N ALA A 211 12.74 -14.33 13.52
CA ALA A 211 13.74 -13.74 14.41
C ALA A 211 14.94 -14.68 14.69
N THR A 212 14.74 -15.99 14.64
CA THR A 212 15.77 -17.01 14.92
C THR A 212 16.27 -17.75 13.66
N SER A 213 15.62 -17.54 12.52
CA SER A 213 16.00 -18.14 11.23
C SER A 213 16.15 -17.03 10.18
N HIS A 214 17.34 -16.84 9.61
CA HIS A 214 17.67 -15.76 8.70
C HIS A 214 17.37 -14.35 9.28
N PRO A 215 17.91 -13.99 10.46
CA PRO A 215 17.52 -12.79 11.18
C PRO A 215 17.83 -11.49 10.43
N ASP A 216 18.80 -11.47 9.54
CA ASP A 216 19.09 -10.34 8.67
C ASP A 216 17.99 -10.15 7.60
N LEU A 217 17.53 -11.23 6.98
CA LEU A 217 16.42 -11.19 6.03
C LEU A 217 15.10 -10.89 6.75
N TRP A 218 14.92 -11.39 7.97
CA TRP A 218 13.79 -11.07 8.85
C TRP A 218 13.66 -9.57 9.09
N TRP A 219 14.78 -8.89 9.26
CA TRP A 219 14.82 -7.43 9.35
C TRP A 219 14.31 -6.79 8.04
N GLY A 220 14.81 -7.25 6.88
CA GLY A 220 14.48 -6.71 5.57
C GLY A 220 13.03 -6.92 5.13
N ILE A 221 12.47 -8.11 5.42
CA ILE A 221 11.07 -8.45 5.09
C ILE A 221 10.09 -7.49 5.75
N ARG A 222 10.40 -7.03 6.95
CA ARG A 222 9.56 -6.12 7.70
C ARG A 222 9.77 -4.66 7.27
N GLY A 223 9.19 -4.29 6.11
CA GLY A 223 9.20 -2.95 5.52
C GLY A 223 9.69 -2.87 4.07
N ALA A 224 10.39 -3.92 3.57
CA ALA A 224 10.86 -3.98 2.17
C ALA A 224 10.70 -5.39 1.56
N GLY A 225 9.75 -6.18 2.06
CA GLY A 225 9.67 -7.62 1.81
C GLY A 225 9.44 -8.02 0.36
N ALA A 226 8.83 -7.18 -0.45
CA ALA A 226 8.59 -7.46 -1.88
C ALA A 226 9.88 -7.64 -2.71
N ASN A 227 11.04 -7.28 -2.15
CA ASN A 227 12.34 -7.29 -2.84
C ASN A 227 13.16 -8.58 -2.69
N PHE A 228 12.69 -9.58 -1.92
CA PHE A 228 13.57 -10.67 -1.49
C PHE A 228 13.09 -12.08 -1.87
N GLY A 229 11.86 -12.22 -2.33
CA GLY A 229 11.32 -13.54 -2.69
C GLY A 229 9.80 -13.56 -2.75
N VAL A 230 9.27 -14.76 -2.95
CA VAL A 230 7.84 -15.05 -3.03
C VAL A 230 7.39 -15.65 -1.70
N ILE A 231 6.58 -14.90 -0.94
CA ILE A 231 6.04 -15.39 0.33
C ILE A 231 4.89 -16.36 0.05
N THR A 232 4.97 -17.55 0.65
CA THR A 232 3.98 -18.62 0.50
C THR A 232 3.11 -18.81 1.73
N SER A 233 3.57 -18.40 2.91
CA SER A 233 2.74 -18.26 4.11
C SER A 233 3.31 -17.24 5.08
N ALA A 234 2.44 -16.70 5.94
CA ALA A 234 2.84 -15.81 7.02
C ALA A 234 2.04 -16.13 8.28
N THR A 235 2.74 -16.20 9.43
CA THR A 235 2.16 -16.45 10.75
C THR A 235 2.22 -15.18 11.57
N TYR A 236 1.10 -14.80 12.16
CA TYR A 236 0.92 -13.56 12.93
C TYR A 236 0.44 -13.86 14.34
N LYS A 237 0.86 -13.02 15.28
CA LYS A 237 0.22 -12.93 16.60
C LYS A 237 -1.15 -12.29 16.45
N ILE A 238 -2.16 -12.86 17.11
CA ILE A 238 -3.51 -12.30 17.22
C ILE A 238 -3.80 -11.91 18.67
N HIS A 239 -4.82 -11.09 18.88
CA HIS A 239 -5.14 -10.53 20.18
C HIS A 239 -6.56 -10.93 20.60
N PRO A 240 -6.82 -11.22 21.89
CA PRO A 240 -8.16 -11.44 22.39
C PRO A 240 -9.03 -10.19 22.19
N LEU A 241 -10.30 -10.39 21.83
CA LEU A 241 -11.27 -9.30 21.72
C LEU A 241 -11.42 -8.54 23.04
N VAL A 242 -11.43 -7.21 22.97
CA VAL A 242 -11.84 -6.36 24.09
C VAL A 242 -13.30 -5.92 23.89
N ASN A 243 -14.02 -5.62 24.98
CA ASN A 243 -15.40 -5.17 24.94
C ASN A 243 -16.31 -6.11 24.10
N SER A 244 -16.08 -7.45 24.20
CA SER A 244 -16.75 -8.46 23.37
C SER A 244 -16.68 -8.19 21.86
N GLY A 245 -15.62 -7.49 21.41
CA GLY A 245 -15.44 -7.10 20.02
C GLY A 245 -16.30 -5.92 19.55
N ASN A 246 -17.04 -5.27 20.45
CA ASN A 246 -17.83 -4.09 20.12
C ASN A 246 -16.95 -2.85 20.02
N VAL A 247 -17.18 -2.07 18.98
CA VAL A 247 -16.46 -0.85 18.64
C VAL A 247 -17.48 0.29 18.49
N PHE A 248 -17.19 1.45 19.07
CA PHE A 248 -18.02 2.64 18.88
C PHE A 248 -17.57 3.37 17.63
N VAL A 249 -18.51 3.69 16.74
CA VAL A 249 -18.29 4.44 15.50
C VAL A 249 -19.12 5.71 15.53
N ALA A 250 -18.52 6.83 15.17
CA ALA A 250 -19.18 8.11 14.98
C ALA A 250 -18.78 8.73 13.66
N ASP A 251 -19.75 9.03 12.80
CA ASP A 251 -19.56 9.74 11.56
C ASP A 251 -20.10 11.16 11.67
N PHE A 252 -19.33 12.13 11.23
CA PHE A 252 -19.69 13.56 11.21
C PHE A 252 -19.65 14.04 9.76
N TYR A 253 -20.69 14.76 9.36
CA TYR A 253 -20.88 15.25 8.00
C TYR A 253 -20.90 16.78 8.02
N LEU A 254 -19.96 17.38 7.28
CA LEU A 254 -19.80 18.82 7.23
C LEU A 254 -19.84 19.32 5.77
N PRO A 255 -20.53 20.41 5.51
CA PRO A 255 -20.41 21.11 4.24
C PRO A 255 -19.03 21.78 4.14
N PRO A 256 -18.57 22.13 2.93
CA PRO A 256 -17.23 22.71 2.72
C PRO A 256 -16.93 23.96 3.55
N GLU A 257 -17.94 24.78 3.80
CA GLU A 257 -17.80 26.04 4.55
C GLU A 257 -17.39 25.82 6.02
N ARG A 258 -17.71 24.64 6.56
CA ARG A 258 -17.36 24.25 7.94
C ARG A 258 -16.08 23.41 8.04
N SER A 259 -15.41 23.14 6.93
CA SER A 259 -14.21 22.31 6.92
C SER A 259 -13.08 22.88 7.78
N ARG A 260 -12.87 24.20 7.75
CA ARG A 260 -11.85 24.88 8.57
C ARG A 260 -12.10 24.69 10.06
N GLU A 261 -13.34 24.83 10.51
CA GLU A 261 -13.73 24.63 11.91
C GLU A 261 -13.36 23.20 12.37
N TYR A 262 -13.67 22.21 11.54
CA TYR A 262 -13.37 20.83 11.82
C TYR A 262 -11.87 20.54 11.88
N PHE A 263 -11.09 21.03 10.92
CA PHE A 263 -9.63 20.83 10.91
C PHE A 263 -8.95 21.50 12.10
N ASN A 264 -9.36 22.72 12.48
CA ASN A 264 -8.85 23.38 13.69
C ASN A 264 -9.17 22.58 14.96
N MET A 265 -10.36 22.03 15.06
CA MET A 265 -10.77 21.18 16.19
C MET A 265 -9.90 19.91 16.25
N VAL A 266 -9.63 19.25 15.11
CA VAL A 266 -8.77 18.06 15.06
C VAL A 266 -7.35 18.38 15.50
N GLU A 267 -6.74 19.44 14.97
CA GLU A 267 -5.38 19.87 15.32
C GLU A 267 -5.27 20.20 16.81
N ALA A 268 -6.21 20.96 17.35
CA ALA A 268 -6.18 21.41 18.74
C ALA A 268 -6.38 20.28 19.76
N ASN A 269 -7.20 19.28 19.46
CA ASN A 269 -7.65 18.29 20.45
C ASN A 269 -7.05 16.90 20.26
N TYR A 270 -6.56 16.57 19.05
CA TYR A 270 -6.17 15.20 18.72
C TYR A 270 -4.73 15.02 18.22
N SER A 271 -3.87 16.03 18.38
CA SER A 271 -2.44 15.92 18.03
C SER A 271 -1.73 14.75 18.75
N ASN A 272 -2.24 14.33 19.92
CA ASN A 272 -1.84 13.14 20.66
C ASN A 272 -3.06 12.24 20.89
N MET A 273 -3.47 11.56 19.85
CA MET A 273 -4.66 10.70 19.85
C MET A 273 -4.48 9.53 20.83
N PRO A 274 -5.51 9.16 21.63
CA PRO A 274 -5.45 7.97 22.49
C PRO A 274 -5.23 6.69 21.66
N ALA A 275 -4.49 5.72 22.21
CA ALA A 275 -4.10 4.50 21.50
C ALA A 275 -5.26 3.66 20.96
N ASN A 276 -6.45 3.82 21.50
CA ASN A 276 -7.68 3.11 21.11
C ASN A 276 -8.67 3.98 20.30
N LEU A 277 -8.24 5.16 19.86
CA LEU A 277 -9.01 6.05 18.98
C LEU A 277 -8.34 6.12 17.61
N ALA A 278 -9.12 6.03 16.55
CA ALA A 278 -8.65 6.25 15.19
C ALA A 278 -9.62 7.16 14.44
N GLN A 279 -9.11 7.96 13.52
CA GLN A 279 -9.90 8.85 12.69
C GLN A 279 -9.50 8.75 11.24
N VAL A 280 -10.51 8.77 10.35
CA VAL A 280 -10.33 8.97 8.91
C VAL A 280 -11.21 10.15 8.50
N MET A 281 -10.60 11.17 7.88
CA MET A 281 -11.33 12.25 7.22
C MET A 281 -11.36 12.00 5.73
N VAL A 282 -12.54 12.18 5.10
CA VAL A 282 -12.68 11.98 3.66
C VAL A 282 -13.39 13.18 3.04
N GLY A 283 -12.73 13.79 2.06
CA GLY A 283 -13.36 14.78 1.17
C GLY A 283 -13.89 14.06 -0.07
N ILE A 284 -15.20 14.10 -0.30
CA ILE A 284 -15.90 13.37 -1.37
C ILE A 284 -16.89 14.24 -2.12
N TRP A 285 -17.25 13.81 -3.32
CA TRP A 285 -18.43 14.32 -4.03
C TRP A 285 -19.69 13.58 -3.56
N ASN A 286 -20.59 14.28 -2.92
CA ASN A 286 -21.91 13.75 -2.57
C ASN A 286 -22.86 13.85 -3.77
N ARG A 287 -23.21 12.71 -4.36
CA ARG A 287 -24.04 12.63 -5.56
C ARG A 287 -25.49 13.06 -5.30
N THR A 288 -26.00 12.92 -4.06
CA THR A 288 -27.35 13.30 -3.68
C THR A 288 -27.52 14.81 -3.63
N THR A 289 -26.56 15.52 -3.03
CA THR A 289 -26.59 16.98 -2.91
C THR A 289 -25.87 17.70 -4.06
N SER A 290 -25.19 16.95 -4.95
CA SER A 290 -24.34 17.47 -6.03
C SER A 290 -23.33 18.52 -5.53
N SER A 291 -22.72 18.24 -4.40
CA SER A 291 -21.75 19.12 -3.73
C SER A 291 -20.63 18.31 -3.07
N VAL A 292 -19.52 18.98 -2.75
CA VAL A 292 -18.46 18.37 -1.96
C VAL A 292 -18.87 18.27 -0.50
N GLN A 293 -18.48 17.21 0.17
CA GLN A 293 -18.74 16.97 1.59
C GLN A 293 -17.44 16.50 2.27
N LEU A 294 -17.21 17.00 3.49
CA LEU A 294 -16.21 16.45 4.40
C LEU A 294 -16.90 15.47 5.35
N VAL A 295 -16.37 14.25 5.42
CA VAL A 295 -16.81 13.21 6.35
C VAL A 295 -15.69 12.91 7.34
N GLY A 296 -15.98 12.99 8.62
CA GLY A 296 -15.08 12.57 9.70
C GLY A 296 -15.56 11.26 10.31
N ASN A 297 -14.90 10.15 10.02
CA ASN A 297 -15.18 8.84 10.61
C ASN A 297 -14.26 8.58 11.81
N TRP A 298 -14.85 8.42 12.99
CA TRP A 298 -14.16 8.17 14.24
C TRP A 298 -14.50 6.78 14.77
N VAL A 299 -13.48 6.04 15.16
CA VAL A 299 -13.60 4.68 15.68
C VAL A 299 -12.89 4.59 17.02
N TYR A 300 -13.63 4.16 18.05
CA TYR A 300 -13.10 3.98 19.40
C TYR A 300 -13.25 2.53 19.86
N TYR A 301 -12.12 1.92 20.20
CA TYR A 301 -12.05 0.54 20.70
C TYR A 301 -12.21 0.54 22.23
N GLY A 302 -13.44 0.59 22.70
CA GLY A 302 -13.83 0.65 24.10
C GLY A 302 -15.33 0.85 24.24
N THR A 303 -15.76 1.30 25.42
CA THR A 303 -17.18 1.53 25.69
C THR A 303 -17.69 2.83 25.07
N GLU A 304 -18.99 2.89 24.75
CA GLU A 304 -19.63 4.13 24.27
C GLU A 304 -19.44 5.31 25.23
N LYS A 305 -19.54 5.05 26.54
CA LYS A 305 -19.36 6.09 27.56
C LYS A 305 -17.97 6.75 27.50
N GLU A 306 -16.93 5.94 27.32
CA GLU A 306 -15.55 6.43 27.15
C GLU A 306 -15.39 7.15 25.81
N ALA A 307 -15.93 6.58 24.73
CA ALA A 307 -15.92 7.17 23.39
C ALA A 307 -16.54 8.58 23.38
N ARG A 308 -17.74 8.74 23.96
CA ARG A 308 -18.41 10.04 24.03
C ARG A 308 -17.63 11.08 24.84
N LYS A 309 -16.93 10.67 25.90
CA LYS A 309 -16.03 11.55 26.66
C LYS A 309 -14.84 12.01 25.81
N VAL A 310 -14.20 11.08 25.11
CA VAL A 310 -13.03 11.37 24.26
C VAL A 310 -13.43 12.22 23.04
N LEU A 311 -14.60 11.98 22.48
CA LEU A 311 -15.12 12.68 21.28
C LEU A 311 -15.94 13.95 21.60
N ALA A 312 -15.99 14.37 22.87
CA ALA A 312 -16.73 15.58 23.24
C ALA A 312 -16.38 16.82 22.38
N PRO A 313 -15.09 17.11 22.06
CA PRO A 313 -14.77 18.24 21.19
C PRO A 313 -15.41 18.13 19.79
N VAL A 314 -15.54 16.93 19.23
CA VAL A 314 -16.16 16.71 17.92
C VAL A 314 -17.69 16.91 18.02
N PHE A 315 -18.32 16.35 19.06
CA PHE A 315 -19.77 16.53 19.28
C PHE A 315 -20.15 18.00 19.51
N ASN A 316 -19.30 18.77 20.17
CA ASN A 316 -19.52 20.21 20.43
C ASN A 316 -19.53 21.06 19.14
N LEU A 317 -19.06 20.53 18.01
CA LEU A 317 -19.23 21.22 16.73
C LEU A 317 -20.68 21.29 16.27
N ASN A 318 -21.58 20.50 16.86
CA ASN A 318 -22.99 20.40 16.45
C ASN A 318 -23.15 20.14 14.95
N ALA A 319 -22.27 19.32 14.37
CA ALA A 319 -22.38 18.87 13.00
C ALA A 319 -23.41 17.73 12.89
N THR A 320 -23.98 17.56 11.71
CA THR A 320 -24.77 16.36 11.43
C THR A 320 -23.93 15.11 11.70
N SER A 321 -24.44 14.19 12.52
CA SER A 321 -23.68 13.02 12.91
C SER A 321 -24.55 11.77 13.00
N SER A 322 -23.91 10.61 12.85
CA SER A 322 -24.50 9.32 13.18
C SER A 322 -23.56 8.54 14.10
N THR A 323 -24.14 7.83 15.06
CA THR A 323 -23.35 6.97 15.97
C THR A 323 -23.92 5.56 15.99
N ARG A 324 -23.02 4.58 16.11
CA ARG A 324 -23.40 3.17 16.20
C ARG A 324 -22.36 2.35 16.94
N ILE A 325 -22.79 1.22 17.50
CA ILE A 325 -21.91 0.17 18.00
C ILE A 325 -21.87 -0.92 16.93
N VAL A 326 -20.67 -1.31 16.53
CA VAL A 326 -20.43 -2.30 15.48
C VAL A 326 -19.52 -3.39 16.02
N GLN A 327 -19.74 -4.63 15.66
CA GLN A 327 -18.76 -5.69 15.90
C GLN A 327 -17.51 -5.47 15.01
N TRP A 328 -16.33 -5.76 15.55
CA TRP A 328 -15.07 -5.53 14.85
C TRP A 328 -15.02 -6.14 13.45
N ASN A 329 -15.54 -7.35 13.28
CA ASN A 329 -15.59 -8.04 11.98
C ASN A 329 -16.51 -7.36 10.95
N LYS A 330 -17.40 -6.48 11.38
CA LYS A 330 -18.30 -5.69 10.52
C LYS A 330 -17.87 -4.22 10.41
N LEU A 331 -16.80 -3.83 11.08
CA LEU A 331 -16.37 -2.42 11.11
C LEU A 331 -16.08 -1.87 9.71
N VAL A 332 -15.31 -2.61 8.91
CA VAL A 332 -14.90 -2.16 7.57
C VAL A 332 -16.11 -2.10 6.65
N SER A 333 -16.90 -3.17 6.55
CA SER A 333 -18.11 -3.20 5.71
C SER A 333 -19.16 -2.18 6.12
N SER A 334 -19.26 -1.85 7.43
CA SER A 334 -20.23 -0.86 7.92
C SER A 334 -19.89 0.59 7.54
N SER A 335 -18.67 0.85 7.04
CA SER A 335 -18.25 2.19 6.62
C SER A 335 -18.75 2.60 5.23
N GLY A 336 -19.16 1.63 4.41
CA GLY A 336 -19.53 1.85 3.00
C GLY A 336 -18.35 2.15 2.06
N PHE A 337 -17.12 2.23 2.59
CA PHE A 337 -15.94 2.52 1.76
C PHE A 337 -15.55 1.36 0.86
N ASP A 338 -15.77 0.12 1.28
CA ASP A 338 -15.43 -1.07 0.49
C ASP A 338 -16.14 -1.14 -0.86
N GLU A 339 -17.42 -0.78 -0.89
CA GLU A 339 -18.23 -0.79 -2.12
C GLU A 339 -17.62 0.10 -3.21
N PHE A 340 -16.95 1.16 -2.79
CA PHE A 340 -16.32 2.12 -3.67
C PHE A 340 -14.84 1.80 -3.95
N ILE A 341 -14.07 1.48 -2.90
CA ILE A 341 -12.61 1.30 -3.00
C ILE A 341 -12.28 -0.06 -3.60
N CYS A 342 -13.04 -1.12 -3.33
CA CYS A 342 -12.70 -2.48 -3.73
C CYS A 342 -13.13 -2.85 -5.18
N GLN A 343 -13.58 -1.87 -5.98
CA GLN A 343 -13.89 -2.12 -7.40
C GLN A 343 -12.60 -2.28 -8.21
N PRO A 344 -12.37 -3.43 -8.87
CA PRO A 344 -11.19 -3.63 -9.72
C PRO A 344 -11.31 -2.91 -11.07
N ASN A 345 -10.21 -2.90 -11.82
CA ASN A 345 -10.16 -2.43 -13.21
C ASN A 345 -10.61 -0.97 -13.43
N GLN A 346 -10.36 -0.10 -12.43
CA GLN A 346 -10.68 1.32 -12.55
C GLN A 346 -9.42 2.13 -12.83
N PRO A 347 -9.49 3.19 -13.68
CA PRO A 347 -8.39 4.13 -13.84
C PRO A 347 -8.22 4.93 -12.54
N ARG A 348 -7.19 4.62 -11.77
CA ARG A 348 -6.90 5.27 -10.48
C ARG A 348 -5.42 5.58 -10.34
N SER A 349 -5.11 6.72 -9.74
CA SER A 349 -3.75 7.11 -9.36
C SER A 349 -3.76 7.65 -7.92
N LEU A 350 -2.83 7.18 -7.10
CA LEU A 350 -2.71 7.59 -5.71
C LEU A 350 -1.50 8.49 -5.54
N PHE A 351 -1.70 9.63 -4.88
CA PHE A 351 -0.64 10.49 -4.38
C PHE A 351 -0.71 10.53 -2.85
N SER A 352 0.35 10.18 -2.18
CA SER A 352 0.37 10.04 -0.73
C SER A 352 1.59 10.67 -0.08
N LEU A 353 1.46 10.93 1.22
CA LEU A 353 2.51 11.47 2.06
C LEU A 353 2.28 11.04 3.53
N ASN A 354 3.37 10.75 4.25
CA ASN A 354 3.30 10.61 5.70
C ASN A 354 3.20 11.98 6.37
N GLN A 355 2.51 12.05 7.50
CA GLN A 355 2.49 13.23 8.36
C GLN A 355 2.94 12.89 9.78
N LYS A 356 3.72 13.80 10.36
CA LYS A 356 4.21 13.74 11.74
C LYS A 356 3.43 14.66 12.66
N ILE A 357 2.85 15.71 12.10
CA ILE A 357 1.97 16.67 12.78
C ILE A 357 0.67 16.79 12.00
N TYR A 358 -0.40 17.16 12.69
CA TYR A 358 -1.66 17.55 12.05
C TYR A 358 -1.61 19.04 11.76
N SER A 359 -1.98 19.43 10.54
CA SER A 359 -1.97 20.81 10.10
C SER A 359 -3.33 21.22 9.52
N ALA A 360 -4.09 21.96 10.29
CA ALA A 360 -5.38 22.50 9.84
C ALA A 360 -5.23 23.37 8.58
N ASP A 361 -4.14 24.14 8.49
CA ASP A 361 -3.85 24.96 7.30
C ASP A 361 -3.56 24.09 6.07
N GLY A 362 -2.74 23.04 6.25
CA GLY A 362 -2.44 22.06 5.19
C GLY A 362 -3.70 21.37 4.69
N TYR A 363 -4.52 20.85 5.61
CA TYR A 363 -5.77 20.17 5.30
C TYR A 363 -6.75 21.08 4.56
N GLN A 364 -6.95 22.32 5.06
CA GLN A 364 -7.85 23.28 4.45
C GLN A 364 -7.43 23.68 3.04
N ALA A 365 -6.14 23.93 2.85
CA ALA A 365 -5.64 24.31 1.53
C ALA A 365 -5.76 23.16 0.53
N GLY A 366 -5.48 21.91 0.96
CA GLY A 366 -5.67 20.71 0.14
C GLY A 366 -7.13 20.46 -0.18
N PHE A 367 -8.01 20.53 0.82
CA PHE A 367 -9.44 20.30 0.66
C PHE A 367 -10.07 21.27 -0.35
N LYS A 368 -9.72 22.57 -0.29
CA LYS A 368 -10.21 23.58 -1.26
C LYS A 368 -9.79 23.27 -2.71
N LYS A 369 -8.59 22.75 -2.91
CA LYS A 369 -8.14 22.37 -4.25
C LYS A 369 -8.88 21.14 -4.78
N ILE A 370 -9.13 20.16 -3.92
CA ILE A 370 -9.94 18.99 -4.26
C ILE A 370 -11.40 19.40 -4.52
N GLU A 371 -11.96 20.28 -3.69
CA GLU A 371 -13.28 20.84 -3.92
C GLU A 371 -13.39 21.46 -5.32
N LYS A 372 -12.48 22.37 -5.66
CA LYS A 372 -12.44 22.98 -7.00
C LYS A 372 -12.31 21.93 -8.09
N TYR A 373 -11.42 20.96 -7.94
CA TYR A 373 -11.20 19.89 -8.93
C TYR A 373 -12.47 19.08 -9.18
N LEU A 374 -13.22 18.71 -8.14
CA LEU A 374 -14.45 17.93 -8.24
C LEU A 374 -15.59 18.70 -8.95
N TYR A 375 -15.61 20.03 -8.84
CA TYR A 375 -16.52 20.87 -9.62
C TYR A 375 -16.08 21.01 -11.09
N ASP A 376 -14.79 21.21 -11.34
CA ASP A 376 -14.24 21.47 -12.67
C ASP A 376 -14.19 20.19 -13.54
N HIS A 377 -14.08 19.00 -12.92
CA HIS A 377 -13.88 17.70 -13.62
C HIS A 377 -14.98 16.69 -13.25
N PRO A 378 -16.18 16.76 -13.89
CA PRO A 378 -17.26 15.81 -13.61
C PRO A 378 -16.87 14.33 -13.77
N GLY A 379 -15.97 14.01 -14.70
CA GLY A 379 -15.43 12.64 -14.91
C GLY A 379 -14.50 12.18 -13.78
N GLY A 380 -14.03 13.08 -12.94
CA GLY A 380 -13.16 12.82 -11.78
C GLY A 380 -13.86 12.81 -10.42
N ARG A 381 -15.20 12.82 -10.37
CA ARG A 381 -15.99 12.93 -9.12
C ARG A 381 -15.91 11.71 -8.19
N ASP A 382 -15.27 10.65 -8.62
CA ASP A 382 -14.92 9.51 -7.78
C ASP A 382 -13.56 9.68 -7.07
N THR A 383 -12.89 10.81 -7.30
CA THR A 383 -11.69 11.20 -6.55
C THR A 383 -12.02 11.49 -5.09
N THR A 384 -11.14 11.02 -4.19
CA THR A 384 -11.27 11.26 -2.74
C THR A 384 -9.98 11.84 -2.17
N LEU A 385 -10.12 12.84 -1.28
CA LEU A 385 -9.05 13.20 -0.35
C LEU A 385 -9.25 12.40 0.92
N VAL A 386 -8.27 11.59 1.31
CA VAL A 386 -8.31 10.80 2.54
C VAL A 386 -7.18 11.23 3.47
N ILE A 387 -7.52 11.53 4.70
CA ILE A 387 -6.56 11.86 5.76
C ILE A 387 -6.78 10.86 6.89
N GLU A 388 -5.82 9.95 7.06
CA GLU A 388 -5.83 8.94 8.11
C GLU A 388 -5.01 9.42 9.29
N ASN A 389 -5.67 9.76 10.38
CA ASN A 389 -5.06 10.13 11.65
C ASN A 389 -5.13 8.93 12.59
N PHE A 390 -3.99 8.31 12.83
CA PHE A 390 -3.92 7.11 13.66
C PHE A 390 -2.96 7.33 14.84
N PRO A 391 -3.30 6.78 16.01
CA PRO A 391 -2.39 6.76 17.15
C PRO A 391 -1.19 5.88 16.83
N ASN A 392 -0.01 6.22 17.36
CA ASN A 392 1.23 5.51 17.01
C ASN A 392 2.05 5.03 18.21
N GLN A 393 1.45 4.97 19.42
CA GLN A 393 2.18 4.63 20.65
C GLN A 393 2.91 3.29 20.56
N ALA A 394 2.23 2.24 20.11
CA ALA A 394 2.87 0.93 19.95
C ALA A 394 3.81 0.87 18.73
N VAL A 395 3.60 1.72 17.72
CA VAL A 395 4.50 1.82 16.56
C VAL A 395 5.86 2.40 16.96
N VAL A 396 5.86 3.50 17.72
CA VAL A 396 7.10 4.14 18.18
C VAL A 396 7.79 3.38 19.30
N ALA A 397 7.07 2.51 20.01
CA ALA A 397 7.65 1.64 21.03
C ALA A 397 8.56 0.53 20.45
N VAL A 398 8.37 0.19 19.17
CA VAL A 398 9.26 -0.76 18.48
C VAL A 398 10.55 -0.03 18.08
N PRO A 399 11.73 -0.52 18.49
CA PRO A 399 12.99 0.14 18.15
C PRO A 399 13.16 0.31 16.64
N ASP A 400 13.50 1.51 16.20
CA ASP A 400 13.60 1.84 14.78
C ASP A 400 14.52 0.89 14.02
N ASP A 401 15.66 0.53 14.59
CA ASP A 401 16.64 -0.35 13.94
C ASP A 401 16.27 -1.83 13.91
N SER A 402 15.15 -2.22 14.53
CA SER A 402 14.70 -3.61 14.57
C SER A 402 14.02 -4.07 13.28
N THR A 403 13.67 -3.16 12.37
CA THR A 403 13.00 -3.45 11.09
C THR A 403 13.51 -2.53 9.97
N ALA A 404 13.26 -2.92 8.72
CA ALA A 404 13.55 -2.07 7.57
C ALA A 404 12.58 -0.90 7.41
N PHE A 405 11.43 -0.92 8.08
CA PHE A 405 10.43 0.17 8.02
C PHE A 405 11.02 1.49 8.56
N PRO A 406 11.03 2.61 7.80
CA PRO A 406 11.84 3.78 8.15
C PRO A 406 11.13 4.85 8.98
N TRP A 407 9.79 4.92 8.97
CA TRP A 407 9.05 6.11 9.39
C TRP A 407 8.14 5.83 10.60
N ARG A 408 8.69 5.29 11.71
CA ARG A 408 7.89 4.91 12.88
C ARG A 408 7.29 6.08 13.66
N ASP A 409 7.79 7.29 13.45
CA ASP A 409 7.33 8.51 14.15
C ASP A 409 6.14 9.22 13.49
N PHE A 410 5.62 8.68 12.40
CA PHE A 410 4.41 9.21 11.76
C PHE A 410 3.19 9.16 12.69
N LYS A 411 2.24 10.09 12.47
CA LYS A 411 0.95 10.13 13.16
C LYS A 411 -0.23 9.97 12.19
N GLY A 412 0.04 9.84 10.92
CA GLY A 412 -0.99 9.65 9.91
C GLY A 412 -0.46 9.75 8.49
N PHE A 413 -1.43 9.70 7.56
CA PHE A 413 -1.19 9.67 6.13
C PHE A 413 -2.19 10.55 5.42
N ILE A 414 -1.73 11.29 4.43
CA ILE A 414 -2.59 12.03 3.52
C ILE A 414 -2.53 11.33 2.18
N GLN A 415 -3.70 11.06 1.61
CA GLN A 415 -3.84 10.39 0.33
C GLN A 415 -4.82 11.16 -0.54
N VAL A 416 -4.52 11.31 -1.80
CA VAL A 416 -5.49 11.70 -2.82
C VAL A 416 -5.63 10.53 -3.79
N ASN A 417 -6.77 9.87 -3.73
CA ASN A 417 -7.14 8.79 -4.63
C ASN A 417 -7.87 9.42 -5.83
N PHE A 418 -7.12 9.74 -6.87
CA PHE A 418 -7.73 10.16 -8.12
C PHE A 418 -8.36 8.98 -8.83
N ALA A 419 -9.58 9.18 -9.32
CA ALA A 419 -10.29 8.23 -10.16
C ALA A 419 -10.96 8.98 -11.30
N TRP A 420 -10.96 8.39 -12.48
CA TRP A 420 -11.56 9.01 -13.66
C TRP A 420 -12.20 7.96 -14.58
N MET A 421 -12.98 8.41 -15.55
CA MET A 421 -13.58 7.52 -16.52
C MET A 421 -12.50 6.99 -17.50
N ALA A 422 -12.57 5.72 -17.84
CA ALA A 422 -11.67 5.12 -18.82
C ALA A 422 -11.74 5.90 -20.16
N GLY A 423 -10.58 6.28 -20.70
CA GLY A 423 -10.46 7.10 -21.90
C GLY A 423 -10.59 8.62 -21.71
N ASP A 424 -10.85 9.10 -20.47
CA ASP A 424 -10.84 10.54 -20.16
C ASP A 424 -9.40 11.03 -19.85
N GLU A 425 -8.63 11.20 -20.92
CA GLU A 425 -7.25 11.66 -20.85
C GLU A 425 -7.11 13.09 -20.30
N ALA A 426 -8.13 13.93 -20.46
CA ALA A 426 -8.09 15.29 -19.94
C ALA A 426 -8.15 15.30 -18.40
N THR A 427 -9.10 14.53 -17.85
CA THR A 427 -9.20 14.35 -16.40
C THR A 427 -7.99 13.62 -15.83
N ALA A 428 -7.45 12.60 -16.52
CA ALA A 428 -6.22 11.89 -16.13
C ALA A 428 -5.03 12.86 -15.97
N ARG A 429 -4.80 13.72 -16.97
CA ARG A 429 -3.73 14.75 -16.90
C ARG A 429 -3.96 15.76 -15.79
N ALA A 430 -5.19 16.23 -15.59
CA ALA A 430 -5.53 17.15 -14.51
C ALA A 430 -5.30 16.50 -13.14
N SER A 431 -5.66 15.22 -12.97
CA SER A 431 -5.44 14.41 -11.77
C SER A 431 -3.95 14.32 -11.41
N ASN A 432 -3.12 13.95 -12.37
CA ASN A 432 -1.68 13.80 -12.14
C ASN A 432 -1.02 15.14 -11.77
N LYS A 433 -1.36 16.23 -12.49
CA LYS A 433 -0.85 17.58 -12.19
C LYS A 433 -1.24 18.03 -10.78
N LEU A 434 -2.52 17.90 -10.43
CA LEU A 434 -3.01 18.29 -9.10
C LEU A 434 -2.41 17.40 -8.00
N GLY A 435 -2.23 16.10 -8.27
CA GLY A 435 -1.63 15.16 -7.31
C GLY A 435 -0.21 15.55 -6.92
N GLU A 436 0.63 15.90 -7.89
CA GLU A 436 1.98 16.41 -7.62
C GLU A 436 1.96 17.73 -6.83
N GLU A 437 1.07 18.65 -7.20
CA GLU A 437 0.91 19.92 -6.50
C GLU A 437 0.50 19.73 -5.05
N LEU A 438 -0.50 18.86 -4.78
CA LEU A 438 -0.98 18.55 -3.44
C LEU A 438 0.08 17.84 -2.61
N ARG A 439 0.80 16.87 -3.18
CA ARG A 439 1.89 16.17 -2.49
C ARG A 439 2.98 17.16 -2.04
N ASN A 440 3.35 18.11 -2.89
CA ASN A 440 4.32 19.15 -2.54
C ASN A 440 3.79 20.09 -1.44
N GLN A 441 2.52 20.48 -1.53
CA GLN A 441 1.88 21.35 -0.54
C GLN A 441 1.78 20.67 0.82
N PHE A 442 1.32 19.42 0.89
CA PHE A 442 1.23 18.67 2.14
C PHE A 442 2.60 18.37 2.74
N ALA A 443 3.65 18.17 1.92
CA ALA A 443 5.00 18.00 2.42
C ALA A 443 5.47 19.19 3.25
N ALA A 444 5.14 20.42 2.83
CA ALA A 444 5.51 21.66 3.55
C ALA A 444 4.86 21.76 4.96
N THR A 445 3.78 21.02 5.22
CA THR A 445 3.04 21.05 6.49
C THR A 445 3.04 19.70 7.22
N SER A 446 3.79 18.71 6.72
CA SER A 446 3.80 17.34 7.27
C SER A 446 4.55 17.20 8.60
N GLY A 447 5.45 18.14 8.91
CA GLY A 447 6.37 18.07 10.06
C GLY A 447 7.66 17.28 9.78
N TYR A 448 7.85 16.78 8.56
CA TYR A 448 9.13 16.23 8.09
C TYR A 448 9.93 17.27 7.31
N SER A 449 11.26 17.19 7.38
CA SER A 449 12.17 18.05 6.61
C SER A 449 12.26 17.69 5.12
N GLU A 450 11.84 16.47 4.77
CA GLU A 450 11.84 15.93 3.41
C GLU A 450 10.52 15.19 3.15
N LYS A 451 10.22 14.91 1.88
CA LYS A 451 9.07 14.08 1.55
C LYS A 451 9.30 12.68 2.08
N THR A 452 8.30 12.12 2.75
CA THR A 452 8.30 10.74 3.23
C THR A 452 7.00 10.08 2.82
N VAL A 453 7.07 8.83 2.41
CA VAL A 453 5.91 8.07 1.98
C VAL A 453 5.95 6.66 2.54
N PHE A 454 4.78 6.16 2.92
CA PHE A 454 4.59 4.75 3.26
C PHE A 454 4.70 3.90 2.00
N VAL A 455 5.56 2.87 2.00
CA VAL A 455 5.87 2.09 0.78
C VAL A 455 4.65 1.54 0.07
N ASN A 456 3.62 1.09 0.82
CA ASN A 456 2.38 0.60 0.20
C ASN A 456 1.51 1.73 -0.38
N TYR A 457 1.82 2.98 -0.07
CA TYR A 457 1.16 4.18 -0.61
C TYR A 457 2.06 4.95 -1.57
N ALA A 458 3.27 4.47 -1.81
CA ALA A 458 4.18 5.08 -2.77
C ALA A 458 3.68 4.86 -4.20
N ARG A 459 3.65 5.93 -4.97
CA ARG A 459 3.24 5.90 -6.37
C ARG A 459 4.32 5.30 -7.28
N GLY A 460 5.60 5.37 -6.86
CA GLY A 460 6.75 4.87 -7.62
C GLY A 460 7.51 5.94 -8.41
N ASP A 461 7.11 7.20 -8.27
CA ASP A 461 7.83 8.39 -8.76
C ASP A 461 8.56 9.14 -7.63
N GLU A 462 8.46 8.64 -6.40
CA GLU A 462 9.23 9.13 -5.26
C GLU A 462 10.67 8.59 -5.31
N SER A 463 11.61 9.36 -4.74
CA SER A 463 12.96 8.84 -4.57
C SER A 463 12.96 7.65 -3.60
N ILE A 464 13.93 6.76 -3.78
CA ILE A 464 14.05 5.57 -2.93
C ILE A 464 14.32 5.94 -1.46
N GLU A 465 14.94 7.11 -1.22
CA GLU A 465 15.15 7.68 0.11
C GLU A 465 13.83 8.10 0.76
N ASN A 466 12.90 8.64 -0.03
CA ASN A 466 11.56 9.00 0.47
C ASN A 466 10.73 7.78 0.88
N ILE A 467 10.97 6.63 0.21
CA ILE A 467 10.26 5.37 0.47
C ILE A 467 10.90 4.61 1.64
N TYR A 468 12.20 4.31 1.55
CA TYR A 468 12.89 3.42 2.50
C TYR A 468 13.74 4.13 3.55
N GLY A 469 13.85 5.47 3.47
CA GLY A 469 14.69 6.26 4.38
C GLY A 469 16.19 6.08 4.12
N LYS A 470 16.87 7.17 3.90
CA LYS A 470 18.31 7.20 3.56
C LYS A 470 19.16 6.31 4.49
N ARG A 471 18.89 6.31 5.80
CA ARG A 471 19.64 5.55 6.81
C ARG A 471 19.49 4.02 6.70
N LYS A 472 18.41 3.51 6.10
CA LYS A 472 18.15 2.05 5.95
C LYS A 472 18.73 1.48 4.65
N LEU A 473 18.93 2.32 3.64
CA LEU A 473 19.31 1.90 2.29
C LEU A 473 20.66 1.16 2.20
N PRO A 474 21.73 1.53 2.92
CA PRO A 474 22.99 0.77 2.86
C PRO A 474 22.80 -0.69 3.26
N ARG A 475 22.06 -0.96 4.34
CA ARG A 475 21.75 -2.33 4.78
C ARG A 475 20.79 -3.05 3.84
N LEU A 476 19.79 -2.35 3.32
CA LEU A 476 18.83 -2.90 2.35
C LEU A 476 19.53 -3.31 1.05
N ALA A 477 20.46 -2.49 0.52
CA ALA A 477 21.25 -2.83 -0.66
C ALA A 477 22.14 -4.07 -0.45
N GLN A 478 22.77 -4.18 0.72
CA GLN A 478 23.53 -5.39 1.08
C GLN A 478 22.66 -6.64 1.12
N LEU A 479 21.46 -6.56 1.71
CA LEU A 479 20.51 -7.66 1.73
C LEU A 479 20.02 -8.01 0.32
N LYS A 480 19.69 -7.02 -0.50
CA LYS A 480 19.30 -7.22 -1.90
C LYS A 480 20.38 -7.98 -2.66
N LYS A 481 21.64 -7.55 -2.56
CA LYS A 481 22.77 -8.24 -3.19
C LYS A 481 22.95 -9.68 -2.68
N LYS A 482 22.71 -9.93 -1.39
CA LYS A 482 22.85 -11.27 -0.78
C LYS A 482 21.72 -12.22 -1.20
N TYR A 483 20.46 -11.76 -1.13
CA TYR A 483 19.29 -12.63 -1.27
C TYR A 483 18.68 -12.62 -2.67
N ASP A 484 18.95 -11.61 -3.48
CA ASP A 484 18.53 -11.53 -4.88
C ASP A 484 19.64 -10.96 -5.78
N PRO A 485 20.79 -11.66 -5.88
CA PRO A 485 21.94 -11.19 -6.65
C PRO A 485 21.67 -11.03 -8.16
N SER A 486 20.62 -11.67 -8.66
CA SER A 486 20.19 -11.57 -10.06
C SER A 486 19.13 -10.48 -10.28
N ASN A 487 18.75 -9.74 -9.24
CA ASN A 487 17.74 -8.70 -9.26
C ASN A 487 16.41 -9.15 -9.93
N LEU A 488 15.90 -10.31 -9.54
CA LEU A 488 14.67 -10.89 -10.09
C LEU A 488 13.41 -10.18 -9.58
N PHE A 489 13.45 -9.67 -8.33
CA PHE A 489 12.33 -8.96 -7.68
C PHE A 489 12.54 -7.44 -7.78
N ALA A 490 12.40 -6.87 -9.00
CA ALA A 490 12.85 -5.53 -9.35
C ALA A 490 11.74 -4.57 -9.81
N TYR A 491 10.45 -4.85 -9.55
CA TYR A 491 9.37 -4.07 -10.15
C TYR A 491 8.43 -3.36 -9.18
N ASN A 492 8.45 -3.74 -7.90
CA ASN A 492 7.63 -3.09 -6.90
C ASN A 492 8.51 -2.33 -5.90
N HIS A 493 8.77 -1.06 -6.17
CA HIS A 493 9.69 -0.20 -5.42
C HIS A 493 11.07 -0.88 -5.22
N PRO A 494 11.82 -1.11 -6.31
CA PRO A 494 13.02 -1.92 -6.28
C PRO A 494 14.12 -1.30 -5.43
N LEU A 495 14.77 -2.15 -4.63
CA LEU A 495 15.97 -1.76 -3.89
C LEU A 495 17.19 -1.73 -4.82
N PRO A 496 18.12 -0.80 -4.63
CA PRO A 496 19.37 -0.76 -5.38
C PRO A 496 20.29 -1.91 -4.95
N MET A 497 21.10 -2.40 -5.88
CA MET A 497 22.15 -3.41 -5.59
C MET A 497 23.36 -2.82 -4.85
N HIS A 498 23.52 -1.49 -4.89
CA HIS A 498 24.55 -0.71 -4.23
C HIS A 498 23.99 0.62 -3.77
N TYR A 499 24.36 1.06 -2.58
CA TYR A 499 24.01 2.36 -2.04
C TYR A 499 25.17 2.87 -1.18
N HIS A 500 25.62 4.10 -1.43
CA HIS A 500 26.81 4.71 -0.82
C HIS A 500 26.43 5.79 0.17
#